data_f6327d4f8ff43fcb402a9526ab319326
#
_entry.id   f6327d4f8ff43fcb402a9526ab319326
#
_cell.length_a   1.000
_cell.length_b   1.000
_cell.length_c   1.000
_cell.angle_alpha   90.00
_cell.angle_beta   90.00
_cell.angle_gamma   90.00
#
_symmetry.space_group_name_H-M   'P 1'
#
loop_
_entity.id
_entity.type
_entity.pdbx_description
1 polymer ?
#
loop_
_entity_poly.entity_id
_entity_poly.type
_entity_poly.pdbx_seq_one_letter_code
_entity_poly.pdbx_strand_id
1 'polypeptide(L)'
;MKKLQVLLISFIALVLILSGCSKHDKKHSRDHEPKELKVEFVPSQNSKTLNAKVKPLQQQLSKELGLPVKVHVATNYNAMVEALRSKKVDVAFISPVSYTIAHDKGVADVLLKSKGYLVDDKGNTTNKLVDYYRSQIVVRKDNHLHKLKDLKGAKVGLQDPESTSGYIYPMASLKKVNVNQSDIKIAQIKGHDQALIALLNGDVDAVATYQDARADLKQDYPKIYKDTKAIYRTDKIPNDTISVRGDMSKQWKTKISNAFLDISKSEKGKKILTDIYGHQGYEKAKDSDFDTVRKYRKLVEE
;
A
#
# COMPACT_ATOMS: atom_id res chain seq x y z
N MET A 1 -76.22 -12.40 -2.50
CA MET A 1 -75.19 -12.77 -3.47
C MET A 1 -74.43 -11.58 -4.05
N LYS A 2 -75.06 -10.54 -4.55
CA LYS A 2 -74.44 -9.37 -5.16
C LYS A 2 -73.50 -8.56 -4.18
N LYS A 3 -73.85 -8.40 -2.90
CA LYS A 3 -73.03 -7.68 -1.90
C LYS A 3 -71.74 -8.43 -1.54
N LEU A 4 -71.76 -9.78 -1.57
CA LEU A 4 -70.57 -10.59 -1.27
C LEU A 4 -69.57 -10.57 -2.44
N GLN A 5 -70.05 -10.50 -3.68
CA GLN A 5 -69.21 -10.38 -4.87
C GLN A 5 -68.52 -9.02 -4.95
N VAL A 6 -69.15 -7.93 -4.54
CA VAL A 6 -68.53 -6.59 -4.51
C VAL A 6 -67.46 -6.52 -3.45
N LEU A 7 -67.62 -7.15 -2.29
CA LEU A 7 -66.61 -7.19 -1.22
C LEU A 7 -65.36 -8.02 -1.64
N LEU A 8 -65.56 -9.13 -2.38
CA LEU A 8 -64.48 -9.96 -2.89
C LEU A 8 -63.67 -9.23 -3.98
N ILE A 9 -64.30 -8.48 -4.85
CA ILE A 9 -63.65 -7.70 -5.90
C ILE A 9 -62.83 -6.54 -5.30
N SER A 10 -63.36 -5.86 -4.25
CA SER A 10 -62.67 -4.81 -3.57
C SER A 10 -61.42 -5.33 -2.82
N PHE A 11 -61.47 -6.55 -2.27
CA PHE A 11 -60.32 -7.15 -1.57
C PHE A 11 -59.23 -7.62 -2.56
N ILE A 12 -59.60 -8.12 -3.73
CA ILE A 12 -58.63 -8.49 -4.79
C ILE A 12 -57.98 -7.24 -5.39
N ALA A 13 -58.70 -6.14 -5.57
CA ALA A 13 -58.11 -4.87 -6.02
C ALA A 13 -57.10 -4.28 -5.03
N LEU A 14 -57.32 -4.43 -3.70
CA LEU A 14 -56.40 -3.95 -2.64
C LEU A 14 -55.14 -4.81 -2.58
N VAL A 15 -55.17 -6.09 -2.87
CA VAL A 15 -53.99 -7.00 -2.88
C VAL A 15 -53.12 -6.73 -4.11
N LEU A 16 -53.67 -6.30 -5.24
CA LEU A 16 -52.89 -5.96 -6.45
C LEU A 16 -52.10 -4.62 -6.32
N ILE A 17 -52.50 -3.71 -5.43
CA ILE A 17 -51.77 -2.45 -5.18
C ILE A 17 -50.57 -2.68 -4.29
N LEU A 18 -50.52 -3.75 -3.47
CA LEU A 18 -49.40 -4.10 -2.60
C LEU A 18 -48.30 -4.91 -3.30
N SER A 19 -48.52 -5.40 -4.54
CA SER A 19 -47.54 -6.17 -5.32
C SER A 19 -46.65 -5.31 -6.22
N GLY A 20 -46.82 -4.00 -6.20
CA GLY A 20 -46.10 -3.03 -7.01
C GLY A 20 -45.06 -2.26 -6.22
N CYS A 21 -44.13 -2.95 -5.52
CA CYS A 21 -42.91 -2.30 -5.09
C CYS A 21 -41.89 -3.35 -4.65
N SER A 22 -40.87 -3.35 -5.38
CA SER A 22 -39.49 -3.49 -4.95
C SER A 22 -38.74 -4.51 -5.77
N LYS A 23 -38.47 -4.18 -7.01
CA LYS A 23 -37.12 -4.43 -7.47
C LYS A 23 -36.21 -3.47 -6.68
N HIS A 24 -35.82 -3.90 -5.52
CA HIS A 24 -34.62 -3.38 -4.87
C HIS A 24 -33.45 -3.91 -5.71
N ASP A 25 -33.17 -3.25 -6.83
CA ASP A 25 -31.84 -3.22 -7.38
C ASP A 25 -30.96 -2.74 -6.24
N LYS A 26 -30.26 -3.67 -5.60
CA LYS A 26 -29.07 -3.35 -4.82
C LYS A 26 -28.04 -2.83 -5.83
N LYS A 27 -28.27 -1.65 -6.41
CA LYS A 27 -27.22 -0.77 -6.86
C LYS A 27 -26.40 -0.53 -5.59
N HIS A 28 -25.29 -1.20 -5.45
CA HIS A 28 -24.20 -0.67 -4.65
C HIS A 28 -23.95 0.71 -5.24
N SER A 29 -24.50 1.74 -4.59
CA SER A 29 -24.30 3.10 -5.04
C SER A 29 -22.81 3.43 -4.85
N ARG A 30 -22.06 3.32 -5.92
CA ARG A 30 -20.71 3.87 -6.04
C ARG A 30 -20.82 5.39 -6.18
N ASP A 31 -21.44 6.02 -5.20
CA ASP A 31 -21.85 7.44 -5.25
C ASP A 31 -21.38 8.19 -4.01
N HIS A 32 -20.36 7.66 -3.29
CA HIS A 32 -19.80 8.38 -2.17
C HIS A 32 -19.11 9.66 -2.63
N GLU A 33 -19.59 10.79 -2.15
CA GLU A 33 -19.02 12.12 -2.34
C GLU A 33 -18.59 12.68 -0.98
N PRO A 34 -17.29 12.85 -0.73
CA PRO A 34 -16.82 13.30 0.56
C PRO A 34 -17.08 14.79 0.78
N LYS A 35 -17.53 15.15 1.98
CA LYS A 35 -17.54 16.54 2.47
C LYS A 35 -16.21 16.92 3.11
N GLU A 36 -15.47 15.94 3.61
CA GLU A 36 -14.12 15.98 4.11
C GLU A 36 -13.42 14.72 3.57
N LEU A 37 -12.23 14.87 3.00
CA LEU A 37 -11.46 13.73 2.49
C LEU A 37 -10.48 13.22 3.54
N LYS A 38 -10.57 11.95 3.88
CA LYS A 38 -9.68 11.29 4.83
C LYS A 38 -8.66 10.46 4.07
N VAL A 39 -7.40 10.84 4.20
CA VAL A 39 -6.26 10.21 3.52
C VAL A 39 -5.40 9.52 4.56
N GLU A 40 -5.02 8.28 4.31
CA GLU A 40 -4.19 7.53 5.24
C GLU A 40 -2.97 6.92 4.52
N PHE A 41 -1.86 6.84 5.25
CA PHE A 41 -0.57 6.34 4.78
C PHE A 41 -0.18 5.09 5.55
N VAL A 42 0.38 4.06 4.88
CA VAL A 42 0.96 2.90 5.56
C VAL A 42 2.21 3.31 6.36
N PRO A 43 2.46 2.69 7.52
CA PRO A 43 3.60 3.03 8.38
C PRO A 43 4.88 2.32 7.92
N SER A 44 5.38 2.64 6.73
CA SER A 44 6.59 2.04 6.14
C SER A 44 7.90 2.57 6.75
N GLN A 45 7.84 3.69 7.45
CA GLN A 45 8.93 4.34 8.19
C GLN A 45 8.47 4.66 9.61
N ASN A 46 9.37 5.21 10.43
CA ASN A 46 9.02 5.69 11.76
C ASN A 46 7.79 6.62 11.71
N SER A 47 6.71 6.23 12.41
CA SER A 47 5.41 6.92 12.32
C SER A 47 5.47 8.38 12.74
N LYS A 48 6.33 8.75 13.72
CA LYS A 48 6.48 10.15 14.17
C LYS A 48 7.06 11.01 13.06
N THR A 49 8.12 10.54 12.40
CA THR A 49 8.76 11.22 11.27
C THR A 49 7.79 11.32 10.09
N LEU A 50 7.11 10.21 9.75
CA LEU A 50 6.17 10.17 8.64
C LEU A 50 4.98 11.12 8.87
N ASN A 51 4.41 11.18 10.07
CA ASN A 51 3.33 12.13 10.41
C ASN A 51 3.73 13.59 10.19
N ALA A 52 4.99 13.95 10.45
CA ALA A 52 5.47 15.30 10.18
C ALA A 52 5.58 15.57 8.66
N LYS A 53 6.07 14.60 7.89
CA LYS A 53 6.24 14.70 6.43
C LYS A 53 4.93 14.82 5.65
N VAL A 54 3.83 14.21 6.12
CA VAL A 54 2.55 14.21 5.37
C VAL A 54 1.71 15.49 5.58
N LYS A 55 1.98 16.30 6.61
CA LYS A 55 1.23 17.54 6.88
C LYS A 55 1.20 18.53 5.71
N PRO A 56 2.30 18.82 4.99
CA PRO A 56 2.26 19.72 3.84
C PRO A 56 1.39 19.21 2.70
N LEU A 57 1.27 17.89 2.51
CA LEU A 57 0.41 17.29 1.49
C LEU A 57 -1.08 17.55 1.79
N GLN A 58 -1.47 17.52 3.06
CA GLN A 58 -2.84 17.83 3.49
C GLN A 58 -3.28 19.20 2.97
N GLN A 59 -2.43 20.23 3.11
CA GLN A 59 -2.72 21.59 2.65
C GLN A 59 -2.84 21.66 1.13
N GLN A 60 -1.95 20.98 0.40
CA GLN A 60 -1.99 20.95 -1.07
C GLN A 60 -3.27 20.26 -1.56
N LEU A 61 -3.62 19.09 -1.02
CA LEU A 61 -4.84 18.37 -1.39
C LEU A 61 -6.10 19.19 -1.06
N SER A 62 -6.16 19.87 0.10
CA SER A 62 -7.30 20.72 0.44
C SER A 62 -7.47 21.85 -0.57
N LYS A 63 -6.38 22.46 -1.02
CA LYS A 63 -6.40 23.52 -2.04
C LYS A 63 -6.88 22.99 -3.39
N GLU A 64 -6.30 21.88 -3.87
CA GLU A 64 -6.62 21.31 -5.18
C GLU A 64 -8.06 20.76 -5.26
N LEU A 65 -8.55 20.17 -4.16
CA LEU A 65 -9.87 19.55 -4.13
C LEU A 65 -11.00 20.50 -3.73
N GLY A 66 -10.66 21.65 -3.11
CA GLY A 66 -11.65 22.65 -2.65
C GLY A 66 -12.49 22.16 -1.48
N LEU A 67 -11.95 21.26 -0.63
CA LEU A 67 -12.63 20.75 0.58
C LEU A 67 -11.60 20.43 1.68
N PRO A 68 -12.03 20.30 2.94
CA PRO A 68 -11.16 19.88 4.02
C PRO A 68 -10.56 18.50 3.75
N VAL A 69 -9.25 18.38 3.94
CA VAL A 69 -8.54 17.09 3.87
C VAL A 69 -7.88 16.82 5.20
N LYS A 70 -7.98 15.60 5.71
CA LYS A 70 -7.25 15.10 6.87
C LYS A 70 -6.33 13.97 6.46
N VAL A 71 -5.07 14.08 6.87
CA VAL A 71 -4.05 13.09 6.55
C VAL A 71 -3.53 12.45 7.83
N HIS A 72 -3.49 11.12 7.86
CA HIS A 72 -3.03 10.32 8.98
C HIS A 72 -2.07 9.23 8.53
N VAL A 73 -1.32 8.66 9.48
CA VAL A 73 -0.54 7.44 9.28
C VAL A 73 -1.21 6.32 10.05
N ALA A 74 -1.45 5.18 9.39
CA ALA A 74 -2.05 4.00 9.99
C ALA A 74 -1.17 3.41 11.11
N THR A 75 -1.76 2.63 11.98
CA THR A 75 -1.03 1.92 13.04
C THR A 75 -0.28 0.70 12.51
N ASN A 76 -0.81 0.04 11.48
CA ASN A 76 -0.20 -1.07 10.74
C ASN A 76 -0.89 -1.22 9.37
N TYR A 77 -0.40 -2.11 8.53
CA TYR A 77 -0.90 -2.32 7.16
C TYR A 77 -2.34 -2.87 7.15
N ASN A 78 -2.64 -3.85 7.99
CA ASN A 78 -4.00 -4.40 8.09
C ASN A 78 -5.02 -3.36 8.59
N ALA A 79 -4.64 -2.48 9.52
CA ALA A 79 -5.50 -1.40 10.00
C ALA A 79 -5.93 -0.47 8.87
N MET A 80 -5.05 -0.20 7.87
CA MET A 80 -5.38 0.57 6.67
C MET A 80 -6.47 -0.12 5.85
N VAL A 81 -6.35 -1.43 5.57
CA VAL A 81 -7.35 -2.20 4.82
C VAL A 81 -8.69 -2.19 5.55
N GLU A 82 -8.68 -2.35 6.87
CA GLU A 82 -9.89 -2.30 7.69
C GLU A 82 -10.50 -0.89 7.76
N ALA A 83 -9.69 0.16 7.73
CA ALA A 83 -10.16 1.55 7.68
C ALA A 83 -10.88 1.86 6.35
N LEU A 84 -10.36 1.36 5.21
CA LEU A 84 -11.06 1.42 3.93
C LEU A 84 -12.37 0.61 3.97
N ARG A 85 -12.34 -0.63 4.48
CA ARG A 85 -13.52 -1.49 4.60
C ARG A 85 -14.63 -0.87 5.46
N SER A 86 -14.26 -0.29 6.60
CA SER A 86 -15.20 0.37 7.51
C SER A 86 -15.56 1.79 7.09
N LYS A 87 -15.08 2.25 5.91
CA LYS A 87 -15.35 3.57 5.36
C LYS A 87 -14.87 4.74 6.24
N LYS A 88 -13.88 4.48 7.09
CA LYS A 88 -13.23 5.50 7.93
C LYS A 88 -12.17 6.29 7.18
N VAL A 89 -11.68 5.75 6.06
CA VAL A 89 -10.70 6.36 5.16
C VAL A 89 -11.27 6.37 3.75
N ASP A 90 -11.01 7.43 3.02
CA ASP A 90 -11.48 7.64 1.65
C ASP A 90 -10.39 7.35 0.64
N VAL A 91 -9.14 7.71 0.95
CA VAL A 91 -7.94 7.54 0.09
C VAL A 91 -6.83 6.91 0.89
N ALA A 92 -6.16 5.94 0.32
CA ALA A 92 -5.03 5.24 0.92
C ALA A 92 -3.78 5.32 0.04
N PHE A 93 -2.65 5.73 0.64
CA PHE A 93 -1.31 5.43 0.13
C PHE A 93 -0.94 4.05 0.65
N ILE A 94 -1.04 3.04 -0.20
CA ILE A 94 -1.06 1.65 0.22
C ILE A 94 -0.07 0.81 -0.59
N SER A 95 0.54 -0.17 0.08
CA SER A 95 1.47 -1.09 -0.57
C SER A 95 0.75 -1.97 -1.61
N PRO A 96 1.46 -2.48 -2.62
CA PRO A 96 0.87 -3.36 -3.63
C PRO A 96 0.17 -4.60 -3.03
N VAL A 97 0.72 -5.22 -1.99
CA VAL A 97 0.09 -6.36 -1.32
C VAL A 97 -1.19 -5.93 -0.61
N SER A 98 -1.14 -4.90 0.23
CA SER A 98 -2.34 -4.42 0.94
C SER A 98 -3.42 -3.94 -0.05
N TYR A 99 -3.02 -3.33 -1.19
CA TYR A 99 -3.94 -2.99 -2.26
C TYR A 99 -4.65 -4.24 -2.82
N THR A 100 -3.89 -5.29 -3.19
CA THR A 100 -4.51 -6.51 -3.73
C THR A 100 -5.45 -7.16 -2.73
N ILE A 101 -5.12 -7.16 -1.43
CA ILE A 101 -6.00 -7.66 -0.38
C ILE A 101 -7.30 -6.83 -0.29
N ALA A 102 -7.18 -5.50 -0.31
CA ALA A 102 -8.33 -4.61 -0.25
C ALA A 102 -9.21 -4.72 -1.50
N HIS A 103 -8.61 -4.81 -2.69
CA HIS A 103 -9.34 -4.94 -3.96
C HIS A 103 -10.05 -6.29 -4.07
N ASP A 104 -9.38 -7.40 -3.74
CA ASP A 104 -9.96 -8.75 -3.79
C ASP A 104 -11.18 -8.88 -2.83
N LYS A 105 -11.23 -8.07 -1.76
CA LYS A 105 -12.36 -7.93 -0.85
C LYS A 105 -13.42 -6.92 -1.33
N GLY A 106 -13.22 -6.27 -2.48
CA GLY A 106 -14.13 -5.26 -3.03
C GLY A 106 -14.17 -3.94 -2.26
N VAL A 107 -13.17 -3.65 -1.41
CA VAL A 107 -13.16 -2.48 -0.53
C VAL A 107 -12.32 -1.31 -1.07
N ALA A 108 -11.49 -1.53 -2.08
CA ALA A 108 -10.67 -0.48 -2.70
C ALA A 108 -10.56 -0.62 -4.21
N ASP A 109 -10.44 0.53 -4.88
CA ASP A 109 -10.08 0.64 -6.29
C ASP A 109 -8.78 1.46 -6.42
N VAL A 110 -7.87 1.03 -7.29
CA VAL A 110 -6.65 1.79 -7.59
C VAL A 110 -6.94 2.96 -8.52
N LEU A 111 -6.31 4.09 -8.25
CA LEU A 111 -6.32 5.25 -9.15
C LEU A 111 -4.98 5.43 -9.85
N LEU A 112 -3.91 5.44 -9.06
CA LEU A 112 -2.56 5.76 -9.51
C LEU A 112 -1.55 4.79 -8.90
N LYS A 113 -0.45 4.59 -9.61
CA LYS A 113 0.80 4.04 -9.04
C LYS A 113 1.89 5.10 -9.08
N SER A 114 2.78 5.06 -8.11
CA SER A 114 3.87 6.02 -8.03
C SER A 114 4.98 5.72 -9.02
N LYS A 115 5.78 6.75 -9.34
CA LYS A 115 7.05 6.65 -10.04
C LYS A 115 8.19 7.06 -9.13
N GLY A 116 9.28 6.33 -9.19
CA GLY A 116 10.52 6.64 -8.50
C GLY A 116 11.71 6.59 -9.44
N TYR A 117 12.85 7.09 -9.00
CA TYR A 117 14.08 6.88 -9.74
C TYR A 117 14.57 5.43 -9.61
N LEU A 118 15.00 4.85 -10.73
CA LEU A 118 15.63 3.54 -10.72
C LEU A 118 16.90 3.56 -9.86
N VAL A 119 16.98 2.61 -8.94
CA VAL A 119 18.21 2.32 -8.19
C VAL A 119 18.97 1.21 -8.90
N ASP A 120 20.24 1.43 -9.20
CA ASP A 120 21.10 0.44 -9.85
C ASP A 120 21.52 -0.70 -8.90
N ASP A 121 22.23 -1.69 -9.43
CA ASP A 121 22.69 -2.82 -8.61
C ASP A 121 23.76 -2.45 -7.58
N LYS A 122 24.36 -1.28 -7.68
CA LYS A 122 25.32 -0.74 -6.69
C LYS A 122 24.63 0.08 -5.60
N GLY A 123 23.31 0.32 -5.72
CA GLY A 123 22.52 1.13 -4.80
C GLY A 123 22.54 2.63 -5.13
N ASN A 124 22.98 3.03 -6.32
CA ASN A 124 22.96 4.42 -6.74
C ASN A 124 21.62 4.77 -7.39
N THR A 125 21.04 5.89 -7.01
CA THR A 125 19.87 6.45 -7.65
C THR A 125 20.26 7.00 -9.05
N THR A 126 19.54 6.59 -10.07
CA THR A 126 19.72 7.06 -11.45
C THR A 126 18.73 8.17 -11.78
N ASN A 127 18.87 8.77 -12.99
CA ASN A 127 17.90 9.76 -13.50
C ASN A 127 16.72 9.12 -14.26
N LYS A 128 16.62 7.78 -14.31
CA LYS A 128 15.57 7.08 -15.03
C LYS A 128 14.37 6.89 -14.12
N LEU A 129 13.21 7.44 -14.49
CA LEU A 129 11.94 7.17 -13.82
C LEU A 129 11.40 5.80 -14.20
N VAL A 130 10.94 5.05 -13.20
CA VAL A 130 10.33 3.72 -13.34
C VAL A 130 9.09 3.62 -12.45
N ASP A 131 8.19 2.72 -12.82
CA ASP A 131 6.94 2.40 -12.12
C ASP A 131 7.04 1.13 -11.26
N TYR A 132 8.26 0.71 -10.98
CA TYR A 132 8.57 -0.47 -10.16
C TYR A 132 9.76 -0.21 -9.24
N TYR A 133 9.83 -1.00 -8.19
CA TYR A 133 11.00 -1.11 -7.32
C TYR A 133 11.36 -2.60 -7.09
N ARG A 134 12.30 -2.89 -6.20
CA ARG A 134 12.66 -4.26 -5.80
C ARG A 134 12.73 -4.32 -4.27
N SER A 135 12.49 -5.49 -3.73
CA SER A 135 12.92 -5.81 -2.38
C SER A 135 14.38 -6.27 -2.39
N GLN A 136 15.02 -6.15 -1.26
CA GLN A 136 16.37 -6.67 -1.04
C GLN A 136 16.51 -7.29 0.34
N ILE A 137 17.42 -8.26 0.46
CA ILE A 137 17.93 -8.76 1.73
C ILE A 137 19.28 -8.12 1.99
N VAL A 138 19.39 -7.43 3.12
CA VAL A 138 20.58 -6.72 3.55
C VAL A 138 21.14 -7.41 4.80
N VAL A 139 22.47 -7.54 4.85
CA VAL A 139 23.23 -8.07 5.97
C VAL A 139 24.39 -7.12 6.31
N ARG A 140 24.95 -7.21 7.50
CA ARG A 140 26.22 -6.52 7.80
C ARG A 140 27.33 -7.07 6.91
N LYS A 141 28.29 -6.24 6.56
CA LYS A 141 29.35 -6.59 5.62
C LYS A 141 30.30 -7.65 6.16
N ASP A 142 30.51 -7.66 7.47
CA ASP A 142 31.31 -8.64 8.21
C ASP A 142 30.59 -9.98 8.45
N ASN A 143 29.32 -10.07 8.11
CA ASN A 143 28.53 -11.28 8.27
C ASN A 143 28.89 -12.32 7.19
N HIS A 144 28.84 -13.61 7.56
CA HIS A 144 29.14 -14.77 6.70
C HIS A 144 27.99 -15.14 5.73
N LEU A 145 26.85 -14.44 5.80
CA LEU A 145 25.71 -14.67 4.90
C LEU A 145 25.95 -14.02 3.54
N HIS A 146 25.81 -14.79 2.45
CA HIS A 146 26.09 -14.34 1.08
C HIS A 146 24.95 -14.58 0.09
N LYS A 147 24.00 -15.46 0.41
CA LYS A 147 22.86 -15.84 -0.45
C LYS A 147 21.66 -16.24 0.40
N LEU A 148 20.49 -16.36 -0.21
CA LEU A 148 19.23 -16.70 0.50
C LEU A 148 19.30 -18.00 1.29
N LYS A 149 19.99 -19.04 0.76
CA LYS A 149 20.12 -20.34 1.44
C LYS A 149 20.90 -20.26 2.76
N ASP A 150 21.76 -19.26 2.90
CA ASP A 150 22.56 -19.06 4.11
C ASP A 150 21.72 -18.51 5.29
N LEU A 151 20.48 -18.09 5.01
CA LEU A 151 19.58 -17.56 6.04
C LEU A 151 18.95 -18.64 6.91
N LYS A 152 19.16 -19.95 6.63
CA LYS A 152 18.70 -21.02 7.52
C LYS A 152 19.33 -20.87 8.90
N GLY A 153 18.48 -20.83 9.94
CA GLY A 153 18.87 -20.60 11.34
C GLY A 153 19.11 -19.14 11.71
N ALA A 154 19.22 -18.24 10.73
CA ALA A 154 19.48 -16.82 10.97
C ALA A 154 18.25 -16.10 11.57
N LYS A 155 18.51 -15.03 12.33
CA LYS A 155 17.47 -14.10 12.81
C LYS A 155 17.26 -13.01 11.76
N VAL A 156 16.10 -13.03 11.13
CA VAL A 156 15.74 -12.15 10.00
C VAL A 156 14.71 -11.11 10.44
N GLY A 157 15.06 -9.85 10.30
CA GLY A 157 14.14 -8.72 10.50
C GLY A 157 13.20 -8.58 9.30
N LEU A 158 11.91 -8.84 9.52
CA LEU A 158 10.84 -8.68 8.53
C LEU A 158 9.85 -7.61 9.00
N GLN A 159 9.18 -6.99 8.04
CA GLN A 159 8.12 -6.02 8.29
C GLN A 159 6.78 -6.72 8.61
N ASP A 160 5.72 -5.92 8.64
CA ASP A 160 4.34 -6.39 8.69
C ASP A 160 4.07 -7.44 7.58
N PRO A 161 3.29 -8.52 7.85
CA PRO A 161 2.97 -9.55 6.86
C PRO A 161 2.36 -9.03 5.54
N GLU A 162 1.73 -7.86 5.56
CA GLU A 162 1.18 -7.21 4.37
C GLU A 162 2.19 -6.25 3.69
N SER A 163 3.41 -6.14 4.18
CA SER A 163 4.47 -5.38 3.52
C SER A 163 4.96 -6.13 2.27
N THR A 164 4.88 -5.48 1.12
CA THR A 164 5.28 -6.09 -0.15
C THR A 164 6.78 -6.40 -0.18
N SER A 165 7.64 -5.42 0.11
CA SER A 165 9.10 -5.58 0.06
C SER A 165 9.73 -6.03 1.37
N GLY A 166 9.02 -5.85 2.49
CA GLY A 166 9.53 -6.22 3.80
C GLY A 166 9.11 -7.62 4.26
N TYR A 167 8.15 -8.26 3.54
CA TYR A 167 7.67 -9.59 3.93
C TYR A 167 7.36 -10.48 2.72
N ILE A 168 6.35 -10.16 1.89
CA ILE A 168 5.82 -11.09 0.89
C ILE A 168 6.86 -11.48 -0.16
N TYR A 169 7.51 -10.53 -0.81
CA TYR A 169 8.49 -10.84 -1.85
C TYR A 169 9.74 -11.54 -1.30
N PRO A 170 10.32 -11.12 -0.15
CA PRO A 170 11.39 -11.85 0.51
C PRO A 170 11.01 -13.28 0.87
N MET A 171 9.86 -13.50 1.52
CA MET A 171 9.41 -14.83 1.95
C MET A 171 9.16 -15.75 0.74
N ALA A 172 8.50 -15.26 -0.31
CA ALA A 172 8.33 -16.01 -1.54
C ALA A 172 9.68 -16.36 -2.19
N SER A 173 10.68 -15.45 -2.14
CA SER A 173 12.02 -15.71 -2.66
C SER A 173 12.78 -16.76 -1.85
N LEU A 174 12.62 -16.77 -0.53
CA LEU A 174 13.16 -17.80 0.35
C LEU A 174 12.53 -19.16 0.06
N LYS A 175 11.21 -19.21 -0.10
CA LYS A 175 10.49 -20.44 -0.44
C LYS A 175 10.94 -21.03 -1.77
N LYS A 176 11.19 -20.20 -2.79
CA LYS A 176 11.73 -20.63 -4.10
C LYS A 176 13.10 -21.34 -4.02
N VAL A 177 13.86 -21.13 -2.96
CA VAL A 177 15.16 -21.78 -2.72
C VAL A 177 15.12 -22.80 -1.58
N ASN A 178 13.92 -23.28 -1.21
CA ASN A 178 13.68 -24.23 -0.14
C ASN A 178 14.17 -23.76 1.24
N VAL A 179 13.96 -22.48 1.54
CA VAL A 179 14.07 -21.90 2.87
C VAL A 179 12.68 -21.49 3.30
N ASN A 180 12.09 -22.25 4.23
CA ASN A 180 10.74 -22.03 4.72
C ASN A 180 10.75 -21.06 5.91
N GLN A 181 9.59 -20.59 6.29
CA GLN A 181 9.43 -19.72 7.46
C GLN A 181 9.97 -20.37 8.76
N SER A 182 9.78 -21.67 8.92
CA SER A 182 10.29 -22.45 10.07
C SER A 182 11.82 -22.60 10.08
N ASP A 183 12.49 -22.36 8.95
CA ASP A 183 13.95 -22.45 8.86
C ASP A 183 14.67 -21.17 9.33
N ILE A 184 13.94 -20.07 9.62
CA ILE A 184 14.49 -18.78 10.06
C ILE A 184 13.85 -18.33 11.38
N LYS A 185 14.54 -17.47 12.12
CA LYS A 185 14.01 -16.82 13.32
C LYS A 185 13.50 -15.43 12.94
N ILE A 186 12.18 -15.26 12.84
CA ILE A 186 11.58 -13.98 12.44
C ILE A 186 11.61 -13.00 13.62
N ALA A 187 12.20 -11.82 13.39
CA ALA A 187 12.01 -10.64 14.21
C ALA A 187 11.10 -9.66 13.45
N GLN A 188 9.88 -9.48 13.90
CA GLN A 188 8.96 -8.53 13.28
C GLN A 188 9.31 -7.10 13.74
N ILE A 189 9.70 -6.23 12.81
CA ILE A 189 10.16 -4.87 13.09
C ILE A 189 9.34 -3.89 12.26
N LYS A 190 8.69 -2.92 12.91
CA LYS A 190 7.93 -1.87 12.21
C LYS A 190 8.86 -0.80 11.65
N GLY A 191 8.71 -0.51 10.35
CA GLY A 191 9.50 0.49 9.64
C GLY A 191 10.80 -0.06 9.06
N HIS A 192 11.03 0.23 7.80
CA HIS A 192 12.24 -0.21 7.08
C HIS A 192 13.52 0.42 7.65
N ASP A 193 13.42 1.66 8.11
CA ASP A 193 14.48 2.38 8.83
C ASP A 193 14.85 1.68 10.14
N GLN A 194 13.86 1.29 10.94
CA GLN A 194 14.07 0.59 12.20
C GLN A 194 14.69 -0.80 12.01
N ALA A 195 14.29 -1.50 10.94
CA ALA A 195 14.90 -2.78 10.60
C ALA A 195 16.39 -2.65 10.26
N LEU A 196 16.76 -1.63 9.48
CA LEU A 196 18.15 -1.35 9.16
C LEU A 196 18.98 -0.92 10.39
N ILE A 197 18.38 -0.17 11.32
CA ILE A 197 19.03 0.19 12.59
C ILE A 197 19.25 -1.08 13.43
N ALA A 198 18.26 -1.96 13.55
CA ALA A 198 18.41 -3.23 14.26
C ALA A 198 19.50 -4.13 13.63
N LEU A 199 19.65 -4.10 12.30
CA LEU A 199 20.75 -4.78 11.61
C LEU A 199 22.12 -4.19 11.99
N LEU A 200 22.24 -2.87 11.97
CA LEU A 200 23.51 -2.19 12.33
C LEU A 200 23.89 -2.45 13.78
N ASN A 201 22.92 -2.51 14.69
CA ASN A 201 23.13 -2.83 16.10
C ASN A 201 23.48 -4.31 16.34
N GLY A 202 23.26 -5.20 15.38
CA GLY A 202 23.46 -6.64 15.54
C GLY A 202 22.29 -7.37 16.19
N ASP A 203 21.13 -6.72 16.31
CA ASP A 203 19.92 -7.32 16.88
C ASP A 203 19.33 -8.41 15.98
N VAL A 204 19.61 -8.34 14.67
CA VAL A 204 19.26 -9.31 13.64
C VAL A 204 20.44 -9.56 12.70
N ASP A 205 20.45 -10.72 12.03
CA ASP A 205 21.51 -11.12 11.10
C ASP A 205 21.27 -10.59 9.68
N ALA A 206 20.02 -10.46 9.30
CA ALA A 206 19.59 -9.97 7.99
C ALA A 206 18.28 -9.20 8.12
N VAL A 207 18.01 -8.32 7.17
CA VAL A 207 16.72 -7.60 7.07
C VAL A 207 16.20 -7.59 5.65
N ALA A 208 14.86 -7.64 5.51
CA ALA A 208 14.18 -7.41 4.25
C ALA A 208 13.70 -5.96 4.17
N THR A 209 13.98 -5.28 3.05
CA THR A 209 13.60 -3.88 2.86
C THR A 209 13.50 -3.54 1.37
N TYR A 210 12.96 -2.37 1.01
CA TYR A 210 13.02 -1.88 -0.36
C TYR A 210 14.46 -1.45 -0.74
N GLN A 211 14.75 -1.46 -2.04
CA GLN A 211 16.11 -1.44 -2.59
C GLN A 211 16.96 -0.23 -2.19
N ASP A 212 16.38 0.92 -1.97
CA ASP A 212 17.07 2.17 -1.62
C ASP A 212 16.88 2.62 -0.17
N ALA A 213 16.26 1.79 0.69
CA ALA A 213 15.97 2.13 2.08
C ALA A 213 17.19 2.60 2.89
N ARG A 214 18.41 2.13 2.54
CA ARG A 214 19.65 2.58 3.18
C ARG A 214 19.93 4.06 2.93
N ALA A 215 19.43 4.62 1.83
CA ALA A 215 19.60 6.03 1.51
C ALA A 215 18.88 6.93 2.52
N ASP A 216 17.75 6.49 3.07
CA ASP A 216 16.96 7.24 4.05
C ASP A 216 17.71 7.43 5.38
N LEU A 217 18.66 6.54 5.67
CA LEU A 217 19.48 6.58 6.90
C LEU A 217 20.87 7.17 6.68
N LYS A 218 21.23 7.54 5.44
CA LYS A 218 22.60 7.98 5.11
C LYS A 218 23.05 9.22 5.89
N GLN A 219 22.12 10.10 6.24
CA GLN A 219 22.41 11.31 7.01
C GLN A 219 22.82 10.96 8.44
N ASP A 220 22.10 10.07 9.11
CA ASP A 220 22.34 9.67 10.50
C ASP A 220 23.39 8.56 10.60
N TYR A 221 23.51 7.72 9.56
CA TYR A 221 24.45 6.61 9.45
C TYR A 221 25.29 6.71 8.17
N PRO A 222 26.27 7.64 8.08
CA PRO A 222 27.01 7.91 6.83
C PRO A 222 27.77 6.71 6.26
N LYS A 223 28.08 5.73 7.11
CA LYS A 223 28.81 4.50 6.74
C LYS A 223 27.90 3.34 6.36
N ILE A 224 26.57 3.51 6.33
CA ILE A 224 25.62 2.39 6.16
C ILE A 224 25.92 1.52 4.91
N TYR A 225 26.32 2.11 3.79
CA TYR A 225 26.71 1.36 2.58
C TYR A 225 28.06 0.67 2.70
N LYS A 226 28.96 1.18 3.56
CA LYS A 226 30.26 0.55 3.88
C LYS A 226 30.05 -0.63 4.82
N ASP A 227 29.15 -0.50 5.78
CA ASP A 227 28.95 -1.44 6.89
C ASP A 227 27.92 -2.53 6.54
N THR A 228 27.18 -2.38 5.44
CA THR A 228 26.18 -3.35 4.98
C THR A 228 26.33 -3.72 3.51
N LYS A 229 25.82 -4.92 3.15
CA LYS A 229 25.74 -5.39 1.76
C LYS A 229 24.36 -6.00 1.51
N ALA A 230 23.81 -5.81 0.30
CA ALA A 230 22.68 -6.57 -0.17
C ALA A 230 23.16 -7.91 -0.72
N ILE A 231 22.63 -9.02 -0.21
CA ILE A 231 22.95 -10.38 -0.67
C ILE A 231 21.95 -10.93 -1.68
N TYR A 232 20.79 -10.26 -1.79
CA TYR A 232 19.75 -10.64 -2.75
C TYR A 232 18.87 -9.46 -3.10
N ARG A 233 18.34 -9.45 -4.33
CA ARG A 233 17.28 -8.55 -4.82
C ARG A 233 16.21 -9.39 -5.52
N THR A 234 14.97 -9.03 -5.26
CA THR A 234 13.81 -9.74 -5.83
C THR A 234 13.54 -9.35 -7.27
N ASP A 235 12.57 -9.99 -7.89
CA ASP A 235 11.93 -9.52 -9.10
C ASP A 235 11.29 -8.13 -8.89
N LYS A 236 10.90 -7.48 -9.99
CA LYS A 236 10.24 -6.17 -9.97
C LYS A 236 8.92 -6.24 -9.22
N ILE A 237 8.68 -5.23 -8.42
CA ILE A 237 7.45 -4.99 -7.67
C ILE A 237 6.82 -3.73 -8.28
N PRO A 238 5.56 -3.73 -8.75
CA PRO A 238 4.90 -2.49 -9.12
C PRO A 238 4.91 -1.53 -7.94
N ASN A 239 5.11 -0.24 -8.19
CA ASN A 239 5.19 0.76 -7.13
C ASN A 239 3.88 0.90 -6.34
N ASP A 240 3.98 1.54 -5.16
CA ASP A 240 2.88 1.81 -4.25
C ASP A 240 1.75 2.59 -4.93
N THR A 241 0.53 2.39 -4.44
CA THR A 241 -0.67 2.92 -5.06
C THR A 241 -1.26 4.09 -4.28
N ILE A 242 -1.96 4.96 -5.02
CA ILE A 242 -3.03 5.79 -4.47
C ILE A 242 -4.33 5.09 -4.82
N SER A 243 -4.98 4.56 -3.80
CA SER A 243 -6.23 3.83 -3.91
C SER A 243 -7.34 4.53 -3.13
N VAL A 244 -8.57 4.30 -3.54
CA VAL A 244 -9.75 4.86 -2.87
C VAL A 244 -10.71 3.77 -2.48
N ARG A 245 -11.58 4.05 -1.49
CA ARG A 245 -12.67 3.15 -1.11
C ARG A 245 -13.52 2.78 -2.34
N GLY A 246 -13.96 1.54 -2.41
CA GLY A 246 -14.60 0.97 -3.60
C GLY A 246 -15.94 1.63 -3.99
N ASP A 247 -16.65 2.25 -3.02
CA ASP A 247 -17.93 2.95 -3.27
C ASP A 247 -17.77 4.44 -3.62
N MET A 248 -16.52 4.95 -3.77
CA MET A 248 -16.27 6.32 -4.21
C MET A 248 -16.88 6.57 -5.59
N SER A 249 -17.59 7.70 -5.78
CA SER A 249 -18.17 8.05 -7.07
C SER A 249 -17.11 8.21 -8.16
N LYS A 250 -17.49 7.92 -9.41
CA LYS A 250 -16.59 8.03 -10.57
C LYS A 250 -16.04 9.44 -10.73
N GLN A 251 -16.87 10.45 -10.44
CA GLN A 251 -16.47 11.85 -10.49
C GLN A 251 -15.37 12.13 -9.47
N TRP A 252 -15.51 11.66 -8.23
CA TRP A 252 -14.52 11.87 -7.18
C TRP A 252 -13.24 11.07 -7.43
N LYS A 253 -13.32 9.85 -7.94
CA LYS A 253 -12.14 9.09 -8.39
C LYS A 253 -11.31 9.89 -9.39
N THR A 254 -11.96 10.50 -10.38
CA THR A 254 -11.29 11.35 -11.38
C THR A 254 -10.70 12.61 -10.75
N LYS A 255 -11.47 13.29 -9.88
CA LYS A 255 -11.03 14.53 -9.21
C LYS A 255 -9.81 14.29 -8.32
N ILE A 256 -9.83 13.22 -7.50
CA ILE A 256 -8.71 12.82 -6.64
C ILE A 256 -7.48 12.46 -7.49
N SER A 257 -7.66 11.64 -8.54
CA SER A 257 -6.58 11.26 -9.45
C SER A 257 -5.90 12.50 -10.07
N ASN A 258 -6.67 13.45 -10.57
CA ASN A 258 -6.15 14.68 -11.16
C ASN A 258 -5.41 15.54 -10.13
N ALA A 259 -5.95 15.67 -8.91
CA ALA A 259 -5.29 16.44 -7.84
C ALA A 259 -3.87 15.91 -7.54
N PHE A 260 -3.71 14.59 -7.42
CA PHE A 260 -2.37 14.01 -7.20
C PHE A 260 -1.45 14.18 -8.41
N LEU A 261 -1.97 14.02 -9.63
CA LEU A 261 -1.19 14.24 -10.84
C LEU A 261 -0.72 15.72 -10.94
N ASP A 262 -1.58 16.67 -10.62
CA ASP A 262 -1.25 18.10 -10.71
C ASP A 262 -0.31 18.53 -9.58
N ILE A 263 -0.49 18.03 -8.36
CA ILE A 263 0.47 18.23 -7.27
C ILE A 263 1.85 17.71 -7.70
N SER A 264 1.93 16.54 -8.30
CA SER A 264 3.21 15.92 -8.72
C SER A 264 3.95 16.66 -9.84
N LYS A 265 3.27 17.56 -10.57
CA LYS A 265 3.88 18.39 -11.62
C LYS A 265 4.51 19.67 -11.06
N SER A 266 4.04 20.18 -9.93
CA SER A 266 4.58 21.41 -9.33
C SER A 266 5.85 21.12 -8.54
N GLU A 267 6.83 22.03 -8.56
CA GLU A 267 8.08 21.89 -7.81
C GLU A 267 7.83 21.68 -6.32
N LYS A 268 6.92 22.47 -5.71
CA LYS A 268 6.55 22.34 -4.32
C LYS A 268 5.90 20.98 -4.02
N GLY A 269 4.97 20.54 -4.86
CA GLY A 269 4.28 19.28 -4.70
C GLY A 269 5.22 18.09 -4.87
N LYS A 270 6.07 18.11 -5.91
CA LYS A 270 7.09 17.09 -6.14
C LYS A 270 8.01 16.96 -4.91
N LYS A 271 8.49 18.09 -4.36
CA LYS A 271 9.31 18.04 -3.15
C LYS A 271 8.58 17.38 -1.97
N ILE A 272 7.31 17.71 -1.74
CA ILE A 272 6.51 17.10 -0.67
C ILE A 272 6.40 15.57 -0.87
N LEU A 273 6.08 15.12 -2.09
CA LEU A 273 5.93 13.70 -2.40
C LEU A 273 7.25 12.94 -2.28
N THR A 274 8.35 13.58 -2.69
CA THR A 274 9.71 13.05 -2.54
C THR A 274 10.10 12.90 -1.06
N ASP A 275 9.81 13.91 -0.24
CA ASP A 275 10.12 13.90 1.20
C ASP A 275 9.34 12.82 1.96
N ILE A 276 8.13 12.44 1.49
CA ILE A 276 7.30 11.40 2.13
C ILE A 276 7.86 10.01 1.83
N TYR A 277 7.93 9.62 0.55
CA TYR A 277 8.25 8.26 0.11
C TYR A 277 9.20 8.21 -1.11
N GLY A 278 9.91 9.28 -1.44
CA GLY A 278 10.77 9.32 -2.62
C GLY A 278 10.02 9.36 -3.95
N HIS A 279 8.69 9.58 -3.94
CA HIS A 279 7.89 9.59 -5.16
C HIS A 279 8.25 10.80 -6.04
N GLN A 280 8.46 10.54 -7.33
CA GLN A 280 8.82 11.55 -8.31
C GLN A 280 7.65 11.93 -9.23
N GLY A 281 6.52 11.24 -9.09
CA GLY A 281 5.30 11.45 -9.86
C GLY A 281 4.38 10.24 -9.78
N TYR A 282 3.33 10.31 -10.56
CA TYR A 282 2.31 9.26 -10.63
C TYR A 282 1.91 8.99 -12.07
N GLU A 283 1.36 7.80 -12.31
CA GLU A 283 0.65 7.45 -13.54
C GLU A 283 -0.63 6.70 -13.21
N LYS A 284 -1.59 6.69 -14.14
CA LYS A 284 -2.83 5.92 -13.99
C LYS A 284 -2.51 4.44 -13.87
N ALA A 285 -3.16 3.77 -12.93
CA ALA A 285 -3.01 2.35 -12.71
C ALA A 285 -4.32 1.61 -12.96
N LYS A 286 -4.21 0.33 -13.25
CA LYS A 286 -5.32 -0.63 -13.34
C LYS A 286 -5.01 -1.84 -12.49
N ASP A 287 -6.04 -2.55 -12.05
CA ASP A 287 -5.89 -3.68 -11.15
C ASP A 287 -4.95 -4.78 -11.68
N SER A 288 -4.99 -5.05 -12.99
CA SER A 288 -4.12 -6.04 -13.62
C SER A 288 -2.61 -5.72 -13.55
N ASP A 289 -2.22 -4.48 -13.23
CA ASP A 289 -0.81 -4.12 -13.00
C ASP A 289 -0.23 -4.86 -11.78
N PHE A 290 -1.11 -5.39 -10.90
CA PHE A 290 -0.75 -6.03 -9.63
C PHE A 290 -0.93 -7.57 -9.64
N ASP A 291 -1.16 -8.20 -10.79
CA ASP A 291 -1.34 -9.65 -10.88
C ASP A 291 -0.09 -10.43 -10.42
N THR A 292 1.10 -9.89 -10.67
CA THR A 292 2.35 -10.48 -10.17
C THR A 292 2.39 -10.47 -8.64
N VAL A 293 1.87 -9.42 -8.00
CA VAL A 293 1.79 -9.31 -6.54
C VAL A 293 0.90 -10.42 -5.96
N ARG A 294 -0.26 -10.67 -6.58
CA ARG A 294 -1.16 -11.77 -6.19
C ARG A 294 -0.48 -13.13 -6.27
N LYS A 295 0.32 -13.36 -7.33
CA LYS A 295 1.11 -14.61 -7.47
C LYS A 295 2.12 -14.78 -6.34
N TYR A 296 2.84 -13.71 -5.97
CA TYR A 296 3.81 -13.76 -4.87
C TYR A 296 3.13 -13.95 -3.50
N ARG A 297 2.00 -13.26 -3.26
CA ARG A 297 1.19 -13.44 -2.05
C ARG A 297 0.73 -14.89 -1.90
N LYS A 298 0.17 -15.47 -2.96
CA LYS A 298 -0.27 -16.86 -2.95
C LYS A 298 0.85 -17.85 -2.62
N LEU A 299 2.07 -17.63 -3.15
CA LEU A 299 3.23 -18.47 -2.82
C LEU A 299 3.58 -18.46 -1.33
N VAL A 300 3.27 -17.40 -0.59
CA VAL A 300 3.55 -17.30 0.86
C VAL A 300 2.41 -17.87 1.69
N GLU A 301 1.17 -17.77 1.23
CA GLU A 301 -0.02 -18.27 1.91
C GLU A 301 -0.18 -19.80 1.82
N GLU A 302 0.37 -20.44 0.78
CA GLU A 302 0.46 -21.90 0.59
C GLU A 302 1.59 -22.55 1.41
#